data_da7985327e09e835cbab6debf0e03b97
#
_entry.id   da7985327e09e835cbab6debf0e03b97
#
_cell.length_a   1.000
_cell.length_b   1.000
_cell.length_c   1.000
_cell.angle_alpha   90.00
_cell.angle_beta   90.00
_cell.angle_gamma   90.00
#
_symmetry.space_group_name_H-M   'P 1'
#
loop_
_entity.id
_entity.type
_entity.pdbx_description
1 polymer ?
#
loop_
_entity_poly.entity_id
_entity_poly.type
_entity_poly.pdbx_seq_one_letter_code
_entity_poly.pdbx_strand_id
1 'polypeptide(L)'
;DLIAIPGLIDPHVHITGGGGEGGFSTRTPELRISDCIKNGVTTVIGCLGTDGITRSLENLYAKAKAMEEIGISTYIYTGSYCVPPVTFTGSIQKDIILIDKVIGVGEIAISDHRSSQPTFEEIVRIIADARVGGMIAKKPGIVNFHVGNGERGIEMLFEIVKRTEIPIKHIYPTHISRSKKLFEQGLEFAKLGGVIDLTALQPEENSDLDFNTVDAIIQSFDNNLIENVTISSDGQGSLPKFDKNGNFVGLGVGSVGALLYTIKKVVERGIKLDEALKIATVNTAKVFNFSKKGRIAKDFDADIVFLRDWEVVSVISRGEFLMKDGNLKPINFE
;
A
#
# COMPACT_ATOMS: atom_id res chain seq x y z
N ASP A 1 -5.36 -23.56 -18.37
CA ASP A 1 -3.90 -23.50 -18.34
C ASP A 1 -3.41 -22.89 -17.04
N LEU A 2 -2.21 -23.30 -16.57
CA LEU A 2 -1.59 -22.78 -15.36
C LEU A 2 -0.66 -21.62 -15.75
N ILE A 3 -0.82 -20.48 -15.12
CA ILE A 3 0.00 -19.28 -15.35
C ILE A 3 0.82 -19.02 -14.09
N ALA A 4 2.14 -18.82 -14.23
CA ALA A 4 3.00 -18.38 -13.15
C ALA A 4 3.21 -16.85 -13.23
N ILE A 5 2.96 -16.15 -12.13
CA ILE A 5 3.19 -14.72 -11.98
C ILE A 5 4.12 -14.45 -10.80
N PRO A 6 4.82 -13.30 -10.74
CA PRO A 6 5.51 -12.90 -9.52
C PRO A 6 4.56 -12.75 -8.34
N GLY A 7 5.03 -13.05 -7.14
CA GLY A 7 4.27 -12.77 -5.93
C GLY A 7 3.93 -11.28 -5.83
N LEU A 8 2.68 -10.98 -5.49
CA LEU A 8 2.19 -9.61 -5.37
C LEU A 8 2.80 -8.92 -4.15
N ILE A 9 3.07 -7.63 -4.29
CA ILE A 9 3.62 -6.76 -3.25
C ILE A 9 2.54 -5.72 -2.91
N ASP A 10 2.08 -5.73 -1.67
CA ASP A 10 1.07 -4.80 -1.16
C ASP A 10 1.73 -3.73 -0.28
N PRO A 11 1.86 -2.48 -0.75
CA PRO A 11 2.62 -1.46 -0.05
C PRO A 11 1.85 -0.73 1.06
N HIS A 12 0.57 -1.05 1.28
CA HIS A 12 -0.25 -0.36 2.26
C HIS A 12 -1.34 -1.29 2.82
N VAL A 13 -1.08 -1.84 4.02
CA VAL A 13 -1.98 -2.81 4.67
C VAL A 13 -2.05 -2.56 6.18
N HIS A 14 -3.25 -2.52 6.73
CA HIS A 14 -3.47 -2.44 8.18
C HIS A 14 -3.36 -3.84 8.80
N ILE A 15 -2.16 -4.41 8.88
CA ILE A 15 -1.95 -5.81 9.31
C ILE A 15 -2.44 -6.10 10.73
N THR A 16 -2.52 -5.08 11.59
CA THR A 16 -3.13 -5.14 12.94
C THR A 16 -4.58 -4.67 12.96
N GLY A 17 -5.20 -4.49 11.77
CA GLY A 17 -6.49 -3.85 11.60
C GLY A 17 -6.42 -2.33 11.63
N GLY A 18 -7.46 -1.70 11.12
CA GLY A 18 -7.70 -0.26 11.09
C GLY A 18 -9.07 0.08 11.66
N GLY A 19 -9.69 1.13 11.14
CA GLY A 19 -11.02 1.57 11.55
C GLY A 19 -11.06 2.16 12.96
N GLY A 20 -12.25 2.28 13.49
CA GLY A 20 -12.51 2.85 14.81
C GLY A 20 -13.03 4.28 14.78
N GLU A 21 -13.08 4.91 13.59
CA GLU A 21 -13.55 6.31 13.42
C GLU A 21 -15.03 6.50 13.77
N GLY A 22 -15.82 5.42 13.68
CA GLY A 22 -17.23 5.40 14.11
C GLY A 22 -17.42 4.91 15.55
N GLY A 23 -16.35 4.84 16.34
CA GLY A 23 -16.33 4.30 17.70
C GLY A 23 -15.69 2.91 17.78
N PHE A 24 -15.44 2.41 18.98
CA PHE A 24 -14.70 1.15 19.22
C PHE A 24 -15.31 -0.08 18.50
N SER A 25 -16.61 -0.09 18.28
CA SER A 25 -17.29 -1.18 17.56
C SER A 25 -17.04 -1.21 16.06
N THR A 26 -16.44 -0.17 15.48
CA THR A 26 -16.09 -0.09 14.06
C THR A 26 -14.62 -0.42 13.77
N ARG A 27 -13.90 -0.95 14.76
CA ARG A 27 -12.52 -1.44 14.59
C ARG A 27 -12.54 -2.67 13.70
N THR A 28 -11.69 -2.69 12.67
CA THR A 28 -11.55 -3.87 11.80
C THR A 28 -10.68 -4.94 12.46
N PRO A 29 -10.82 -6.21 12.10
CA PRO A 29 -9.98 -7.29 12.65
C PRO A 29 -8.55 -7.20 12.10
N GLU A 30 -7.62 -7.92 12.73
CA GLU A 30 -6.28 -8.13 12.19
C GLU A 30 -6.31 -8.91 10.88
N LEU A 31 -5.32 -8.68 10.02
CA LEU A 31 -5.15 -9.44 8.79
C LEU A 31 -4.82 -10.90 9.09
N ARG A 32 -5.51 -11.81 8.43
CA ARG A 32 -5.17 -13.23 8.44
C ARG A 32 -4.04 -13.48 7.45
N ILE A 33 -3.05 -14.25 7.86
CA ILE A 33 -1.92 -14.61 7.00
C ILE A 33 -2.39 -15.45 5.81
N SER A 34 -3.38 -16.33 6.05
CA SER A 34 -4.01 -17.12 5.00
C SER A 34 -4.67 -16.27 3.91
N ASP A 35 -5.18 -15.08 4.23
CA ASP A 35 -5.77 -14.18 3.24
C ASP A 35 -4.72 -13.65 2.27
N CYS A 36 -3.50 -13.31 2.75
CA CYS A 36 -2.38 -12.97 1.88
C CYS A 36 -2.05 -14.13 0.94
N ILE A 37 -1.88 -15.33 1.47
CA ILE A 37 -1.48 -16.51 0.71
C ILE A 37 -2.53 -16.85 -0.36
N LYS A 38 -3.82 -16.93 0.02
CA LYS A 38 -4.91 -17.25 -0.90
C LYS A 38 -5.10 -16.24 -2.03
N ASN A 39 -4.61 -15.03 -1.85
CA ASN A 39 -4.70 -13.96 -2.84
C ASN A 39 -3.35 -13.65 -3.53
N GLY A 40 -2.34 -14.50 -3.34
CA GLY A 40 -1.05 -14.37 -4.02
C GLY A 40 -0.17 -13.21 -3.55
N VAL A 41 -0.46 -12.64 -2.37
CA VAL A 41 0.34 -11.58 -1.77
C VAL A 41 1.47 -12.21 -0.96
N THR A 42 2.71 -12.01 -1.38
CA THR A 42 3.92 -12.59 -0.75
C THR A 42 4.74 -11.55 0.01
N THR A 43 4.45 -10.27 -0.22
CA THR A 43 5.13 -9.16 0.47
C THR A 43 4.12 -8.09 0.85
N VAL A 44 4.17 -7.62 2.11
CA VAL A 44 3.31 -6.56 2.62
C VAL A 44 4.12 -5.49 3.35
N ILE A 45 3.61 -4.24 3.30
CA ILE A 45 4.10 -3.16 4.15
C ILE A 45 2.96 -2.73 5.06
N GLY A 46 3.12 -2.99 6.36
CA GLY A 46 2.13 -2.69 7.38
C GLY A 46 2.16 -1.24 7.83
N CYS A 47 1.00 -0.68 8.13
CA CYS A 47 0.85 0.67 8.66
C CYS A 47 -0.18 0.72 9.80
N LEU A 48 -0.09 1.78 10.61
CA LEU A 48 -1.17 2.23 11.48
C LEU A 48 -1.94 3.34 10.74
N GLY A 49 -3.25 3.36 10.90
CA GLY A 49 -4.12 4.38 10.32
C GLY A 49 -4.45 5.50 11.32
N THR A 50 -5.73 5.85 11.39
CA THR A 50 -6.28 6.93 12.24
C THR A 50 -5.97 6.70 13.73
N ASP A 51 -6.07 5.45 14.20
CA ASP A 51 -5.79 5.06 15.58
C ASP A 51 -4.31 4.65 15.76
N GLY A 52 -3.48 5.60 16.12
CA GLY A 52 -2.08 5.37 16.51
C GLY A 52 -1.87 5.25 18.02
N ILE A 53 -2.96 5.13 18.82
CA ILE A 53 -2.92 5.08 20.28
C ILE A 53 -3.29 3.70 20.81
N THR A 54 -4.47 3.19 20.43
CA THR A 54 -4.93 1.86 20.90
C THR A 54 -4.48 0.74 19.96
N ARG A 55 -3.89 1.08 18.81
CA ARG A 55 -3.09 0.22 17.95
C ARG A 55 -1.66 0.74 17.97
N SER A 56 -0.75 -0.04 18.55
CA SER A 56 0.61 0.42 18.80
C SER A 56 1.60 -0.07 17.74
N LEU A 57 2.72 0.63 17.63
CA LEU A 57 3.83 0.23 16.76
C LEU A 57 4.43 -1.12 17.19
N GLU A 58 4.46 -1.41 18.50
CA GLU A 58 4.94 -2.69 19.03
C GLU A 58 4.06 -3.85 18.56
N ASN A 59 2.72 -3.68 18.58
CA ASN A 59 1.80 -4.68 18.03
C ASN A 59 1.99 -4.83 16.52
N LEU A 60 2.14 -3.72 15.80
CA LEU A 60 2.43 -3.73 14.35
C LEU A 60 3.72 -4.50 14.05
N TYR A 61 4.78 -4.26 14.81
CA TYR A 61 6.06 -4.96 14.67
C TYR A 61 5.93 -6.46 14.97
N ALA A 62 5.27 -6.81 16.08
CA ALA A 62 5.07 -8.20 16.46
C ALA A 62 4.28 -8.97 15.39
N LYS A 63 3.21 -8.37 14.84
CA LYS A 63 2.44 -8.97 13.75
C LYS A 63 3.29 -9.13 12.48
N ALA A 64 4.10 -8.13 12.13
CA ALA A 64 5.01 -8.20 11.00
C ALA A 64 6.03 -9.33 11.14
N LYS A 65 6.58 -9.54 12.34
CA LYS A 65 7.50 -10.66 12.64
C LYS A 65 6.78 -12.00 12.53
N ALA A 66 5.58 -12.13 13.09
CA ALA A 66 4.79 -13.35 12.97
C ALA A 66 4.48 -13.74 11.52
N MET A 67 4.11 -12.76 10.69
CA MET A 67 3.88 -12.98 9.25
C MET A 67 5.16 -13.45 8.54
N GLU A 68 6.31 -12.86 8.90
CA GLU A 68 7.60 -13.25 8.32
C GLU A 68 8.02 -14.68 8.70
N GLU A 69 7.78 -15.10 9.95
CA GLU A 69 8.04 -16.46 10.41
C GLU A 69 7.24 -17.52 9.65
N ILE A 70 6.01 -17.16 9.21
CA ILE A 70 5.17 -18.03 8.38
C ILE A 70 5.66 -18.06 6.93
N GLY A 71 6.31 -16.98 6.46
CA GLY A 71 6.89 -16.91 5.12
C GLY A 71 6.47 -15.71 4.27
N ILE A 72 5.62 -14.81 4.77
CA ILE A 72 5.29 -13.55 4.08
C ILE A 72 6.38 -12.52 4.37
N SER A 73 7.01 -11.98 3.34
CA SER A 73 7.96 -10.88 3.51
C SER A 73 7.23 -9.64 4.02
N THR A 74 7.57 -9.18 5.22
CA THR A 74 6.81 -8.10 5.88
C THR A 74 7.72 -6.98 6.32
N TYR A 75 7.32 -5.75 5.99
CA TYR A 75 7.92 -4.50 6.42
C TYR A 75 6.85 -3.62 7.06
N ILE A 76 7.25 -2.53 7.72
CA ILE A 76 6.31 -1.59 8.36
C ILE A 76 6.77 -0.14 8.17
N TYR A 77 5.81 0.77 8.27
CA TYR A 77 6.09 2.18 8.52
C TYR A 77 6.11 2.45 10.03
N THR A 78 6.93 3.40 10.49
CA THR A 78 6.74 4.08 11.77
C THR A 78 5.79 5.24 11.58
N GLY A 79 5.00 5.61 12.57
CA GLY A 79 3.99 6.67 12.46
C GLY A 79 2.56 6.15 12.43
N SER A 80 1.65 7.08 12.23
CA SER A 80 0.21 6.92 12.03
C SER A 80 -0.30 8.16 11.30
N TYR A 81 -1.63 8.41 11.24
CA TYR A 81 -2.18 9.65 10.65
C TYR A 81 -1.60 10.93 11.26
N CYS A 82 -1.24 10.88 12.55
CA CYS A 82 -0.95 12.07 13.34
C CYS A 82 0.44 12.68 13.06
N VAL A 83 0.53 13.99 13.20
CA VAL A 83 1.77 14.78 13.28
C VAL A 83 1.78 15.49 14.64
N PRO A 84 2.87 15.36 15.42
CA PRO A 84 4.07 14.56 15.17
C PRO A 84 3.78 13.05 15.13
N PRO A 85 4.52 12.29 14.29
CA PRO A 85 4.31 10.84 14.17
C PRO A 85 4.68 10.11 15.46
N VAL A 86 3.92 9.06 15.80
CA VAL A 86 4.33 8.10 16.83
C VAL A 86 5.57 7.33 16.35
N THR A 87 6.50 7.08 17.24
CA THR A 87 7.78 6.41 16.95
C THR A 87 8.14 5.43 18.06
N PHE A 88 8.91 4.38 17.74
CA PHE A 88 9.41 3.45 18.76
C PHE A 88 10.43 4.10 19.70
N THR A 89 11.28 4.98 19.16
CA THR A 89 12.48 5.49 19.85
C THR A 89 12.43 6.98 20.15
N GLY A 90 11.33 7.65 19.85
CA GLY A 90 11.23 9.10 19.89
C GLY A 90 11.88 9.81 18.69
N SER A 91 12.30 9.07 17.65
CA SER A 91 12.97 9.63 16.47
C SER A 91 12.72 8.79 15.23
N ILE A 92 12.20 9.41 14.17
CA ILE A 92 12.02 8.80 12.86
C ILE A 92 13.33 8.20 12.33
N GLN A 93 14.43 8.96 12.41
CA GLN A 93 15.73 8.51 11.94
C GLN A 93 16.20 7.26 12.68
N LYS A 94 16.08 7.24 14.03
CA LYS A 94 16.46 6.08 14.84
C LYS A 94 15.61 4.86 14.52
N ASP A 95 14.31 5.01 14.36
CA ASP A 95 13.41 3.92 14.00
C ASP A 95 13.85 3.27 12.68
N ILE A 96 14.07 4.08 11.63
CA ILE A 96 14.48 3.57 10.32
C ILE A 96 15.89 2.93 10.37
N ILE A 97 16.82 3.52 11.13
CA ILE A 97 18.20 3.02 11.20
C ILE A 97 18.30 1.73 12.01
N LEU A 98 17.65 1.67 13.18
CA LEU A 98 17.88 0.64 14.18
C LEU A 98 16.90 -0.53 14.11
N ILE A 99 15.69 -0.34 13.55
CA ILE A 99 14.67 -1.39 13.52
C ILE A 99 14.59 -1.97 12.11
N ASP A 100 14.89 -3.25 11.98
CA ASP A 100 15.03 -3.96 10.71
C ASP A 100 13.80 -3.83 9.80
N LYS A 101 12.60 -3.90 10.39
CA LYS A 101 11.33 -3.86 9.68
C LYS A 101 10.90 -2.46 9.24
N VAL A 102 11.36 -1.41 9.90
CA VAL A 102 10.95 -0.03 9.59
C VAL A 102 11.68 0.46 8.35
N ILE A 103 10.94 0.77 7.28
CA ILE A 103 11.48 1.21 5.99
C ILE A 103 11.09 2.64 5.59
N GLY A 104 10.23 3.26 6.35
CA GLY A 104 9.72 4.62 6.10
C GLY A 104 8.78 5.07 7.20
N VAL A 105 8.04 6.13 6.91
CA VAL A 105 7.05 6.75 7.82
C VAL A 105 5.67 6.68 7.18
N GLY A 106 4.63 6.41 7.95
CA GLY A 106 3.26 6.45 7.45
C GLY A 106 2.27 5.65 8.29
N GLU A 107 1.02 5.78 7.92
CA GLU A 107 0.55 6.74 6.89
C GLU A 107 0.28 8.12 7.51
N ILE A 108 0.85 9.16 6.96
CA ILE A 108 0.62 10.53 7.41
C ILE A 108 -0.58 11.12 6.68
N ALA A 109 -1.61 11.56 7.38
CA ALA A 109 -2.82 12.08 6.76
C ALA A 109 -2.70 13.54 6.36
N ILE A 110 -3.00 13.83 5.10
CA ILE A 110 -3.13 15.17 4.52
C ILE A 110 -4.46 15.29 3.77
N SER A 111 -4.97 16.50 3.64
CA SER A 111 -6.24 16.79 2.95
C SER A 111 -7.40 15.91 3.43
N ASP A 112 -7.41 15.58 4.70
CA ASP A 112 -8.42 14.77 5.39
C ASP A 112 -8.87 15.46 6.68
N HIS A 113 -10.17 15.41 6.97
CA HIS A 113 -10.71 15.98 8.21
C HIS A 113 -10.21 15.25 9.47
N ARG A 114 -9.72 14.01 9.33
CA ARG A 114 -9.13 13.20 10.40
C ARG A 114 -7.64 13.47 10.61
N SER A 115 -7.00 14.26 9.74
CA SER A 115 -5.59 14.61 9.87
C SER A 115 -5.35 15.57 11.04
N SER A 116 -4.11 15.63 11.52
CA SER A 116 -3.66 16.63 12.51
C SER A 116 -3.59 18.06 11.95
N GLN A 117 -3.98 18.27 10.69
CA GLN A 117 -3.84 19.54 9.96
C GLN A 117 -2.38 20.06 9.98
N PRO A 118 -1.39 19.23 9.56
CA PRO A 118 0.01 19.57 9.67
C PRO A 118 0.39 20.77 8.82
N THR A 119 1.36 21.52 9.28
CA THR A 119 1.98 22.61 8.54
C THR A 119 2.94 22.09 7.47
N PHE A 120 3.30 22.97 6.52
CA PHE A 120 4.31 22.67 5.50
C PHE A 120 5.66 22.27 6.14
N GLU A 121 6.11 23.03 7.13
CA GLU A 121 7.39 22.82 7.81
C GLU A 121 7.46 21.49 8.56
N GLU A 122 6.35 21.06 9.18
CA GLU A 122 6.27 19.76 9.87
C GLU A 122 6.39 18.61 8.86
N ILE A 123 5.69 18.67 7.74
CA ILE A 123 5.79 17.65 6.69
C ILE A 123 7.19 17.62 6.07
N VAL A 124 7.78 18.76 5.77
CA VAL A 124 9.18 18.86 5.29
C VAL A 124 10.14 18.18 6.26
N ARG A 125 9.99 18.42 7.58
CA ARG A 125 10.82 17.80 8.61
C ARG A 125 10.69 16.28 8.63
N ILE A 126 9.47 15.75 8.58
CA ILE A 126 9.20 14.32 8.54
C ILE A 126 9.88 13.66 7.34
N ILE A 127 9.75 14.25 6.15
CA ILE A 127 10.35 13.70 4.93
C ILE A 127 11.89 13.76 5.00
N ALA A 128 12.45 14.87 5.49
CA ALA A 128 13.88 15.02 5.65
C ALA A 128 14.46 13.98 6.62
N ASP A 129 13.80 13.75 7.76
CA ASP A 129 14.22 12.75 8.75
C ASP A 129 14.11 11.32 8.18
N ALA A 130 13.02 10.99 7.48
CA ALA A 130 12.86 9.71 6.81
C ALA A 130 13.94 9.47 5.76
N ARG A 131 14.23 10.48 4.93
CA ARG A 131 15.27 10.42 3.91
C ARG A 131 16.66 10.17 4.51
N VAL A 132 17.04 10.92 5.54
CA VAL A 132 18.37 10.76 6.18
C VAL A 132 18.49 9.38 6.82
N GLY A 133 17.45 8.92 7.55
CA GLY A 133 17.42 7.57 8.12
C GLY A 133 17.57 6.50 7.04
N GLY A 134 16.83 6.64 5.94
CA GLY A 134 16.90 5.73 4.79
C GLY A 134 18.27 5.70 4.12
N MET A 135 18.92 6.85 3.94
CA MET A 135 20.27 6.92 3.37
C MET A 135 21.30 6.18 4.22
N ILE A 136 21.28 6.38 5.53
CA ILE A 136 22.22 5.75 6.46
C ILE A 136 21.99 4.24 6.51
N ALA A 137 20.73 3.82 6.58
CA ALA A 137 20.37 2.40 6.70
C ALA A 137 20.32 1.65 5.36
N LYS A 138 20.50 2.32 4.21
CA LYS A 138 20.28 1.78 2.86
C LYS A 138 18.84 1.26 2.68
N LYS A 139 17.88 1.95 3.28
CA LYS A 139 16.45 1.68 3.20
C LYS A 139 15.75 2.75 2.35
N PRO A 140 14.49 2.53 1.91
CA PRO A 140 13.76 3.51 1.09
C PRO A 140 13.68 4.92 1.70
N GLY A 141 13.38 5.03 2.99
CA GLY A 141 13.21 6.31 3.66
C GLY A 141 12.09 7.14 3.04
N ILE A 142 10.97 6.49 2.76
CA ILE A 142 9.77 7.04 2.12
C ILE A 142 8.81 7.54 3.20
N VAL A 143 8.05 8.60 2.88
CA VAL A 143 6.86 8.98 3.65
C VAL A 143 5.63 8.62 2.83
N ASN A 144 4.83 7.69 3.36
CA ASN A 144 3.53 7.32 2.81
C ASN A 144 2.48 8.29 3.32
N PHE A 145 1.78 8.95 2.40
CA PHE A 145 0.76 9.96 2.70
C PHE A 145 -0.63 9.42 2.40
N HIS A 146 -1.46 9.31 3.44
CA HIS A 146 -2.90 9.18 3.26
C HIS A 146 -3.48 10.49 2.71
N VAL A 147 -4.00 10.44 1.51
CA VAL A 147 -4.66 11.60 0.91
C VAL A 147 -6.18 11.46 1.02
N GLY A 148 -6.79 12.37 1.78
CA GLY A 148 -8.23 12.40 1.97
C GLY A 148 -9.00 13.05 0.82
N ASN A 149 -10.28 13.33 1.07
CA ASN A 149 -11.20 13.96 0.10
C ASN A 149 -11.20 15.50 0.18
N GLY A 150 -10.23 16.11 0.87
CA GLY A 150 -10.11 17.56 0.96
C GLY A 150 -9.82 18.19 -0.42
N GLU A 151 -10.32 19.40 -0.64
CA GLU A 151 -10.25 20.08 -1.95
C GLU A 151 -8.81 20.32 -2.44
N ARG A 152 -7.86 20.50 -1.51
CA ARG A 152 -6.45 20.76 -1.83
C ARG A 152 -5.71 19.53 -2.37
N GLY A 153 -6.21 18.31 -2.11
CA GLY A 153 -5.57 17.07 -2.57
C GLY A 153 -4.09 17.02 -2.19
N ILE A 154 -3.20 16.99 -3.16
CA ILE A 154 -1.74 16.92 -2.97
C ILE A 154 -0.99 18.24 -3.24
N GLU A 155 -1.67 19.39 -3.20
CA GLU A 155 -1.03 20.71 -3.45
C GLU A 155 0.20 20.94 -2.55
N MET A 156 0.13 20.58 -1.27
CA MET A 156 1.26 20.70 -0.35
C MET A 156 2.47 19.88 -0.81
N LEU A 157 2.25 18.71 -1.42
CA LEU A 157 3.35 17.87 -1.91
C LEU A 157 4.05 18.49 -3.13
N PHE A 158 3.31 19.17 -4.01
CA PHE A 158 3.91 19.97 -5.09
C PHE A 158 4.74 21.12 -4.55
N GLU A 159 4.24 21.82 -3.52
CA GLU A 159 5.00 22.91 -2.89
C GLU A 159 6.32 22.40 -2.28
N ILE A 160 6.31 21.23 -1.65
CA ILE A 160 7.52 20.61 -1.07
C ILE A 160 8.54 20.34 -2.17
N VAL A 161 8.13 19.71 -3.26
CA VAL A 161 9.03 19.44 -4.40
C VAL A 161 9.61 20.74 -4.99
N LYS A 162 8.80 21.81 -5.05
CA LYS A 162 9.22 23.08 -5.65
C LYS A 162 10.11 23.93 -4.73
N ARG A 163 9.89 23.89 -3.41
CA ARG A 163 10.46 24.84 -2.44
C ARG A 163 11.57 24.25 -1.58
N THR A 164 11.87 22.95 -1.71
CA THR A 164 12.87 22.26 -0.89
C THR A 164 13.84 21.46 -1.75
N GLU A 165 14.93 20.99 -1.12
CA GLU A 165 15.91 20.08 -1.75
C GLU A 165 15.51 18.60 -1.62
N ILE A 166 14.28 18.29 -1.19
CA ILE A 166 13.80 16.92 -0.99
C ILE A 166 13.53 16.27 -2.34
N PRO A 167 14.18 15.13 -2.67
CA PRO A 167 13.87 14.41 -3.90
C PRO A 167 12.45 13.82 -3.86
N ILE A 168 11.69 14.04 -4.93
CA ILE A 168 10.29 13.61 -5.07
C ILE A 168 10.06 12.13 -4.74
N LYS A 169 11.03 11.26 -4.96
CA LYS A 169 10.95 9.81 -4.71
C LYS A 169 10.74 9.42 -3.23
N HIS A 170 10.93 10.36 -2.29
CA HIS A 170 10.66 10.14 -0.86
C HIS A 170 9.22 10.48 -0.46
N ILE A 171 8.43 10.98 -1.40
CA ILE A 171 7.03 11.37 -1.24
C ILE A 171 6.16 10.34 -1.95
N TYR A 172 5.35 9.60 -1.19
CA TYR A 172 4.55 8.49 -1.70
C TYR A 172 3.08 8.65 -1.30
N PRO A 173 2.29 9.42 -2.08
CA PRO A 173 0.87 9.63 -1.81
C PRO A 173 0.06 8.40 -2.22
N THR A 174 -0.82 7.92 -1.30
CA THR A 174 -1.77 6.84 -1.56
C THR A 174 -3.21 7.36 -1.66
N HIS A 175 -4.11 6.50 -2.13
CA HIS A 175 -5.52 6.76 -2.37
C HIS A 175 -5.79 7.78 -3.48
N ILE A 176 -4.89 7.92 -4.43
CA ILE A 176 -4.98 8.94 -5.49
C ILE A 176 -6.15 8.68 -6.47
N SER A 177 -6.73 7.49 -6.48
CA SER A 177 -7.92 7.16 -7.29
C SER A 177 -9.27 7.52 -6.63
N ARG A 178 -9.29 8.15 -5.43
CA ARG A 178 -10.55 8.48 -4.73
C ARG A 178 -11.49 9.39 -5.51
N SER A 179 -10.95 10.26 -6.34
CA SER A 179 -11.73 11.11 -7.24
C SER A 179 -10.96 11.41 -8.50
N LYS A 180 -11.68 11.72 -9.57
CA LYS A 180 -11.06 12.13 -10.85
C LYS A 180 -10.16 13.36 -10.68
N LYS A 181 -10.62 14.37 -9.91
CA LYS A 181 -9.84 15.59 -9.62
C LYS A 181 -8.52 15.28 -8.94
N LEU A 182 -8.53 14.42 -7.92
CA LEU A 182 -7.32 14.01 -7.20
C LEU A 182 -6.38 13.21 -8.11
N PHE A 183 -6.93 12.33 -8.93
CA PHE A 183 -6.17 11.55 -9.90
C PHE A 183 -5.50 12.44 -10.95
N GLU A 184 -6.14 13.48 -11.43
CA GLU A 184 -5.56 14.47 -12.34
C GLU A 184 -4.34 15.16 -11.69
N GLN A 185 -4.42 15.54 -10.42
CA GLN A 185 -3.25 16.03 -9.66
C GLN A 185 -2.16 14.94 -9.56
N GLY A 186 -2.55 13.69 -9.34
CA GLY A 186 -1.63 12.54 -9.31
C GLY A 186 -0.88 12.35 -10.63
N LEU A 187 -1.54 12.49 -11.77
CA LEU A 187 -0.88 12.42 -13.08
C LEU A 187 0.16 13.54 -13.24
N GLU A 188 -0.14 14.78 -12.81
CA GLU A 188 0.84 15.86 -12.84
C GLU A 188 2.03 15.58 -11.90
N PHE A 189 1.79 14.98 -10.74
CA PHE A 189 2.85 14.55 -9.83
C PHE A 189 3.73 13.45 -10.44
N ALA A 190 3.12 12.48 -11.13
CA ALA A 190 3.82 11.43 -11.85
C ALA A 190 4.67 11.98 -13.01
N LYS A 191 4.19 13.01 -13.75
CA LYS A 191 4.96 13.70 -14.80
C LYS A 191 6.25 14.36 -14.27
N LEU A 192 6.26 14.77 -12.99
CA LEU A 192 7.47 15.29 -12.33
C LEU A 192 8.44 14.18 -11.89
N GLY A 193 8.11 12.91 -12.14
CA GLY A 193 8.90 11.74 -11.73
C GLY A 193 8.53 11.20 -10.34
N GLY A 194 7.45 11.67 -9.75
CA GLY A 194 6.87 11.08 -8.53
C GLY A 194 6.20 9.74 -8.80
N VAL A 195 5.91 9.00 -7.76
CA VAL A 195 5.08 7.78 -7.84
C VAL A 195 3.80 8.01 -7.06
N ILE A 196 2.69 7.59 -7.64
CA ILE A 196 1.37 7.63 -7.03
C ILE A 196 0.88 6.22 -6.73
N ASP A 197 0.19 6.07 -5.62
CA ASP A 197 -0.44 4.81 -5.24
C ASP A 197 -1.96 4.92 -5.32
N LEU A 198 -2.57 3.94 -5.96
CA LEU A 198 -4.01 3.86 -6.15
C LEU A 198 -4.57 2.77 -5.24
N THR A 199 -5.67 3.04 -4.55
CA THR A 199 -6.36 2.00 -3.79
C THR A 199 -7.02 1.02 -4.74
N ALA A 200 -6.70 -0.25 -4.62
CA ALA A 200 -7.23 -1.31 -5.47
C ALA A 200 -8.77 -1.40 -5.34
N LEU A 201 -9.43 -1.68 -6.46
CA LEU A 201 -10.88 -1.83 -6.52
C LEU A 201 -11.33 -3.05 -5.71
N GLN A 202 -12.19 -2.85 -4.73
CA GLN A 202 -12.71 -3.97 -3.93
C GLN A 202 -13.75 -4.77 -4.74
N PRO A 203 -13.79 -6.11 -4.59
CA PRO A 203 -14.74 -6.95 -5.32
C PRO A 203 -16.22 -6.61 -5.08
N GLU A 204 -16.52 -6.00 -3.93
CA GLU A 204 -17.87 -5.60 -3.54
C GLU A 204 -18.22 -4.16 -3.94
N GLU A 205 -17.27 -3.40 -4.48
CA GLU A 205 -17.52 -2.04 -4.93
C GLU A 205 -18.32 -2.03 -6.23
N ASN A 206 -19.35 -1.16 -6.27
CA ASN A 206 -20.15 -0.97 -7.46
C ASN A 206 -19.27 -0.46 -8.60
N SER A 207 -19.24 -1.19 -9.72
CA SER A 207 -18.54 -0.78 -10.94
C SER A 207 -19.21 0.43 -11.66
N ASP A 208 -20.33 0.92 -11.15
CA ASP A 208 -21.16 1.94 -11.78
C ASP A 208 -20.77 3.38 -11.37
N LEU A 209 -19.62 3.57 -10.73
CA LEU A 209 -19.07 4.91 -10.48
C LEU A 209 -18.54 5.50 -11.78
N ASP A 210 -18.79 6.78 -12.00
CA ASP A 210 -18.29 7.54 -13.17
C ASP A 210 -16.76 7.49 -13.34
N PHE A 211 -16.03 7.17 -12.28
CA PHE A 211 -14.59 7.02 -12.25
C PHE A 211 -14.17 6.07 -11.12
N ASN A 212 -13.30 5.11 -11.43
CA ASN A 212 -12.76 4.15 -10.48
C ASN A 212 -11.26 3.88 -10.72
N THR A 213 -10.66 3.03 -9.88
CA THR A 213 -9.23 2.70 -9.95
C THR A 213 -8.81 2.05 -11.26
N VAL A 214 -9.67 1.26 -11.90
CA VAL A 214 -9.36 0.66 -13.21
C VAL A 214 -9.26 1.76 -14.28
N ASP A 215 -10.18 2.74 -14.26
CA ASP A 215 -10.12 3.87 -15.18
C ASP A 215 -8.85 4.71 -14.96
N ALA A 216 -8.44 4.91 -13.70
CA ALA A 216 -7.19 5.59 -13.36
C ALA A 216 -5.97 4.84 -13.92
N ILE A 217 -5.93 3.52 -13.80
CA ILE A 217 -4.84 2.69 -14.34
C ILE A 217 -4.82 2.78 -15.87
N ILE A 218 -5.95 2.64 -16.55
CA ILE A 218 -6.03 2.75 -18.02
C ILE A 218 -5.56 4.13 -18.47
N GLN A 219 -6.01 5.21 -17.84
CA GLN A 219 -5.55 6.56 -18.17
C GLN A 219 -4.04 6.73 -17.91
N SER A 220 -3.47 6.05 -16.92
CA SER A 220 -2.02 6.06 -16.68
C SER A 220 -1.24 5.38 -17.81
N PHE A 221 -1.77 4.29 -18.38
CA PHE A 221 -1.23 3.68 -19.61
C PHE A 221 -1.30 4.63 -20.79
N ASP A 222 -2.46 5.25 -21.04
CA ASP A 222 -2.69 6.18 -22.15
C ASP A 222 -1.76 7.39 -22.09
N ASN A 223 -1.37 7.82 -20.89
CA ASN A 223 -0.43 8.92 -20.67
C ASN A 223 1.05 8.49 -20.61
N ASN A 224 1.37 7.21 -20.80
CA ASN A 224 2.72 6.62 -20.65
C ASN A 224 3.35 6.85 -19.26
N LEU A 225 2.53 6.84 -18.21
CA LEU A 225 2.94 7.06 -16.82
C LEU A 225 2.81 5.82 -15.93
N ILE A 226 2.53 4.65 -16.52
CA ILE A 226 2.26 3.43 -15.76
C ILE A 226 3.45 3.00 -14.86
N GLU A 227 4.69 3.31 -15.23
CA GLU A 227 5.86 3.01 -14.39
C GLU A 227 5.93 3.87 -13.12
N ASN A 228 5.13 4.94 -13.04
CA ASN A 228 4.97 5.81 -11.88
C ASN A 228 3.73 5.50 -11.05
N VAL A 229 3.10 4.35 -11.31
CA VAL A 229 1.87 3.93 -10.62
C VAL A 229 2.09 2.62 -9.88
N THR A 230 1.60 2.56 -8.65
CA THR A 230 1.44 1.34 -7.85
C THR A 230 -0.01 1.20 -7.44
N ILE A 231 -0.38 0.00 -6.99
CA ILE A 231 -1.64 -0.23 -6.29
C ILE A 231 -1.39 -0.84 -4.92
N SER A 232 -2.23 -0.49 -3.97
CA SER A 232 -2.31 -1.10 -2.65
C SER A 232 -3.74 -1.51 -2.32
N SER A 233 -3.91 -2.51 -1.47
CA SER A 233 -5.24 -3.00 -1.14
C SER A 233 -5.98 -2.14 -0.13
N ASP A 234 -5.27 -1.39 0.68
CA ASP A 234 -5.79 -0.82 1.93
C ASP A 234 -6.44 -1.93 2.80
N GLY A 235 -5.82 -3.12 2.75
CA GLY A 235 -6.34 -4.32 3.41
C GLY A 235 -6.50 -4.12 4.90
N GLN A 236 -7.65 -4.58 5.45
CA GLN A 236 -8.09 -4.34 6.82
C GLN A 236 -8.28 -2.85 7.18
N GLY A 237 -8.15 -1.93 6.23
CA GLY A 237 -8.60 -0.55 6.37
C GLY A 237 -10.12 -0.46 6.44
N SER A 238 -10.61 0.63 7.01
CA SER A 238 -12.04 0.97 7.05
C SER A 238 -12.43 1.70 5.78
N LEU A 239 -13.28 1.08 4.96
CA LEU A 239 -13.73 1.63 3.69
C LEU A 239 -15.17 2.14 3.80
N PRO A 240 -15.43 3.44 3.53
CA PRO A 240 -16.80 3.94 3.50
C PRO A 240 -17.57 3.31 2.33
N LYS A 241 -18.78 2.81 2.60
CA LYS A 241 -19.72 2.32 1.60
C LYS A 241 -20.78 3.37 1.32
N PHE A 242 -21.06 3.59 0.04
CA PHE A 242 -22.07 4.54 -0.43
C PHE A 242 -23.15 3.81 -1.24
N ASP A 243 -24.39 4.28 -1.16
CA ASP A 243 -25.47 3.82 -2.05
C ASP A 243 -25.33 4.45 -3.45
N LYS A 244 -26.24 4.05 -4.38
CA LYS A 244 -26.27 4.57 -5.77
C LYS A 244 -26.57 6.07 -5.85
N ASN A 245 -27.00 6.71 -4.77
CA ASN A 245 -27.28 8.13 -4.68
C ASN A 245 -26.13 8.90 -4.02
N GLY A 246 -25.03 8.21 -3.64
CA GLY A 246 -23.88 8.78 -2.96
C GLY A 246 -24.08 8.98 -1.45
N ASN A 247 -25.13 8.41 -0.84
CA ASN A 247 -25.33 8.49 0.60
C ASN A 247 -24.47 7.43 1.31
N PHE A 248 -23.86 7.83 2.42
CA PHE A 248 -23.11 6.89 3.28
C PHE A 248 -24.06 5.83 3.87
N VAL A 249 -23.79 4.56 3.60
CA VAL A 249 -24.60 3.42 4.07
C VAL A 249 -23.89 2.51 5.09
N GLY A 250 -22.60 2.75 5.32
CA GLY A 250 -21.85 1.96 6.30
C GLY A 250 -20.36 1.89 5.99
N LEU A 251 -19.67 1.03 6.76
CA LEU A 251 -18.25 0.76 6.59
C LEU A 251 -18.05 -0.67 6.09
N GLY A 252 -17.12 -0.84 5.15
CA GLY A 252 -16.57 -2.12 4.74
C GLY A 252 -15.18 -2.32 5.31
N VAL A 253 -14.61 -3.48 5.05
CA VAL A 253 -13.23 -3.82 5.40
C VAL A 253 -12.47 -4.08 4.11
N GLY A 254 -11.32 -3.40 3.93
CA GLY A 254 -10.45 -3.61 2.78
C GLY A 254 -9.91 -5.04 2.72
N SER A 255 -9.81 -5.60 1.53
CA SER A 255 -9.31 -6.96 1.30
C SER A 255 -8.01 -6.94 0.50
N VAL A 256 -7.01 -7.68 0.92
CA VAL A 256 -5.78 -7.89 0.12
C VAL A 256 -6.04 -8.56 -1.22
N GLY A 257 -7.18 -9.26 -1.37
CA GLY A 257 -7.63 -9.83 -2.63
C GLY A 257 -7.97 -8.78 -3.71
N ALA A 258 -8.18 -7.54 -3.32
CA ALA A 258 -8.42 -6.44 -4.24
C ALA A 258 -7.29 -6.24 -5.27
N LEU A 259 -6.03 -6.56 -4.93
CA LEU A 259 -4.91 -6.43 -5.86
C LEU A 259 -5.11 -7.31 -7.11
N LEU A 260 -5.28 -8.61 -6.91
CA LEU A 260 -5.45 -9.55 -8.02
C LEU A 260 -6.75 -9.28 -8.78
N TYR A 261 -7.82 -8.90 -8.06
CA TYR A 261 -9.09 -8.52 -8.66
C TYR A 261 -8.94 -7.29 -9.57
N THR A 262 -8.24 -6.25 -9.12
CA THR A 262 -7.97 -5.04 -9.92
C THR A 262 -7.15 -5.37 -11.17
N ILE A 263 -6.09 -6.17 -11.02
CA ILE A 263 -5.27 -6.63 -12.16
C ILE A 263 -6.12 -7.36 -13.18
N LYS A 264 -7.00 -8.28 -12.73
CA LYS A 264 -7.97 -8.95 -13.60
C LYS A 264 -8.83 -7.95 -14.37
N LYS A 265 -9.40 -6.96 -13.69
CA LYS A 265 -10.23 -5.93 -14.32
C LYS A 265 -9.47 -5.08 -15.34
N VAL A 266 -8.22 -4.78 -15.09
CA VAL A 266 -7.33 -4.07 -16.04
C VAL A 266 -7.07 -4.91 -17.28
N VAL A 267 -6.84 -6.22 -17.12
CA VAL A 267 -6.66 -7.16 -18.26
C VAL A 267 -7.97 -7.31 -19.05
N GLU A 268 -9.12 -7.38 -18.40
CA GLU A 268 -10.44 -7.39 -19.06
C GLU A 268 -10.70 -6.13 -19.92
N ARG A 269 -10.02 -5.02 -19.60
CA ARG A 269 -10.03 -3.77 -20.39
C ARG A 269 -8.99 -3.74 -21.52
N GLY A 270 -8.29 -4.85 -21.78
CA GLY A 270 -7.39 -5.06 -22.92
C GLY A 270 -5.90 -4.80 -22.66
N ILE A 271 -5.50 -4.49 -21.43
CA ILE A 271 -4.08 -4.41 -21.07
C ILE A 271 -3.50 -5.83 -20.93
N LYS A 272 -2.30 -6.07 -21.47
CA LYS A 272 -1.63 -7.36 -21.32
C LYS A 272 -1.33 -7.67 -19.87
N LEU A 273 -1.40 -8.95 -19.50
CA LEU A 273 -1.20 -9.40 -18.11
C LEU A 273 0.16 -8.99 -17.55
N ASP A 274 1.23 -9.15 -18.32
CA ASP A 274 2.60 -8.78 -17.91
C ASP A 274 2.74 -7.28 -17.62
N GLU A 275 2.06 -6.44 -18.39
CA GLU A 275 2.00 -5.00 -18.16
C GLU A 275 1.15 -4.65 -16.94
N ALA A 276 -0.04 -5.25 -16.82
CA ALA A 276 -0.93 -5.00 -15.69
C ALA A 276 -0.32 -5.42 -14.35
N LEU A 277 0.47 -6.49 -14.31
CA LEU A 277 1.16 -6.97 -13.11
C LEU A 277 2.20 -5.98 -12.58
N LYS A 278 2.79 -5.13 -13.40
CA LYS A 278 3.87 -4.21 -12.98
C LYS A 278 3.47 -3.34 -11.78
N ILE A 279 2.22 -2.89 -11.72
CA ILE A 279 1.73 -1.97 -10.69
C ILE A 279 1.71 -2.56 -9.27
N ALA A 280 1.65 -3.89 -9.14
CA ALA A 280 1.71 -4.61 -7.87
C ALA A 280 2.96 -5.50 -7.72
N THR A 281 3.95 -5.35 -8.60
CA THR A 281 5.17 -6.16 -8.59
C THR A 281 6.41 -5.29 -8.82
N VAL A 282 6.82 -5.09 -10.06
CA VAL A 282 8.06 -4.39 -10.44
C VAL A 282 8.07 -2.94 -9.98
N ASN A 283 6.98 -2.21 -10.18
CA ASN A 283 6.90 -0.80 -9.81
C ASN A 283 7.02 -0.64 -8.29
N THR A 284 6.24 -1.44 -7.54
CA THR A 284 6.28 -1.43 -6.07
C THR A 284 7.68 -1.83 -5.57
N ALA A 285 8.28 -2.88 -6.13
CA ALA A 285 9.64 -3.28 -5.76
C ALA A 285 10.66 -2.16 -6.02
N LYS A 286 10.54 -1.42 -7.13
CA LYS A 286 11.39 -0.27 -7.47
C LYS A 286 11.25 0.87 -6.46
N VAL A 287 10.02 1.23 -6.08
CA VAL A 287 9.72 2.28 -5.09
C VAL A 287 10.38 1.97 -3.75
N PHE A 288 10.29 0.72 -3.29
CA PHE A 288 10.80 0.31 -1.99
C PHE A 288 12.21 -0.26 -2.00
N ASN A 289 12.96 -0.14 -3.13
CA ASN A 289 14.31 -0.66 -3.30
C ASN A 289 14.44 -2.17 -2.99
N PHE A 290 13.39 -2.95 -3.27
CA PHE A 290 13.40 -4.40 -3.12
C PHE A 290 14.09 -5.05 -4.32
N SER A 291 15.43 -5.06 -4.29
CA SER A 291 16.26 -5.45 -5.44
C SER A 291 16.09 -6.90 -5.91
N LYS A 292 15.49 -7.76 -5.07
CA LYS A 292 15.29 -9.18 -5.37
C LYS A 292 13.80 -9.57 -5.49
N LYS A 293 12.88 -8.62 -5.58
CA LYS A 293 11.43 -8.88 -5.64
C LYS A 293 10.79 -8.34 -6.91
N GLY A 294 9.54 -8.73 -7.14
CA GLY A 294 8.70 -8.24 -8.23
C GLY A 294 8.93 -8.91 -9.58
N ARG A 295 9.82 -9.92 -9.68
CA ARG A 295 10.10 -10.66 -10.93
C ARG A 295 10.37 -12.12 -10.65
N ILE A 296 10.00 -13.00 -11.59
CA ILE A 296 10.50 -14.37 -11.65
C ILE A 296 11.77 -14.34 -12.51
N ALA A 297 12.93 -14.31 -11.85
CA ALA A 297 14.21 -14.25 -12.53
C ALA A 297 15.30 -14.92 -11.68
N LYS A 298 16.42 -15.30 -12.33
CA LYS A 298 17.60 -15.80 -11.63
C LYS A 298 18.08 -14.76 -10.60
N ASP A 299 18.50 -15.21 -9.43
CA ASP A 299 19.02 -14.41 -8.32
C ASP A 299 17.97 -13.50 -7.61
N PHE A 300 16.68 -13.63 -7.99
CA PHE A 300 15.55 -13.05 -7.26
C PHE A 300 15.00 -14.00 -6.21
N ASP A 301 14.29 -13.46 -5.23
CA ASP A 301 13.53 -14.26 -4.29
C ASP A 301 12.50 -15.09 -5.07
N ALA A 302 12.38 -16.36 -4.73
CA ALA A 302 11.38 -17.23 -5.37
C ALA A 302 10.00 -16.95 -4.75
N ASP A 303 9.43 -15.80 -5.10
CA ASP A 303 8.06 -15.38 -4.80
C ASP A 303 7.23 -15.61 -6.06
N ILE A 304 6.50 -16.73 -6.13
CA ILE A 304 5.82 -17.19 -7.34
C ILE A 304 4.40 -17.60 -7.00
N VAL A 305 3.45 -17.09 -7.76
CA VAL A 305 2.03 -17.42 -7.64
C VAL A 305 1.57 -18.14 -8.90
N PHE A 306 0.89 -19.25 -8.74
CA PHE A 306 0.32 -20.02 -9.82
C PHE A 306 -1.19 -19.80 -9.87
N LEU A 307 -1.67 -19.32 -11.01
CA LEU A 307 -3.07 -19.02 -11.27
C LEU A 307 -3.69 -20.03 -12.23
N ARG A 308 -4.95 -20.37 -11.99
CA ARG A 308 -5.83 -21.05 -12.95
C ARG A 308 -7.14 -20.28 -12.98
N ASP A 309 -7.52 -19.77 -14.15
CA ASP A 309 -8.77 -18.98 -14.32
C ASP A 309 -8.93 -17.84 -13.30
N TRP A 310 -7.82 -17.15 -12.99
CA TRP A 310 -7.70 -16.09 -11.98
C TRP A 310 -7.82 -16.55 -10.52
N GLU A 311 -7.92 -17.85 -10.28
CA GLU A 311 -7.84 -18.41 -8.93
C GLU A 311 -6.39 -18.77 -8.58
N VAL A 312 -5.96 -18.41 -7.37
CA VAL A 312 -4.66 -18.77 -6.84
C VAL A 312 -4.67 -20.24 -6.43
N VAL A 313 -3.88 -21.07 -7.11
CA VAL A 313 -3.82 -22.52 -6.83
C VAL A 313 -2.58 -22.94 -6.06
N SER A 314 -1.46 -22.21 -6.21
CA SER A 314 -0.24 -22.46 -5.43
C SER A 314 0.53 -21.18 -5.22
N VAL A 315 1.21 -21.07 -4.08
CA VAL A 315 2.05 -19.92 -3.72
C VAL A 315 3.37 -20.40 -3.16
N ILE A 316 4.44 -19.92 -3.76
CA ILE A 316 5.79 -20.03 -3.23
C ILE A 316 6.20 -18.63 -2.75
N SER A 317 6.71 -18.54 -1.54
CA SER A 317 7.29 -17.32 -1.02
C SER A 317 8.66 -17.63 -0.42
N ARG A 318 9.68 -16.87 -0.82
CA ARG A 318 11.07 -17.05 -0.41
C ARG A 318 11.58 -18.50 -0.64
N GLY A 319 11.07 -19.16 -1.68
CA GLY A 319 11.44 -20.52 -2.05
C GLY A 319 10.68 -21.64 -1.35
N GLU A 320 9.76 -21.34 -0.45
CA GLU A 320 8.93 -22.32 0.25
C GLU A 320 7.47 -22.28 -0.23
N PHE A 321 6.84 -23.44 -0.39
CA PHE A 321 5.40 -23.52 -0.63
C PHE A 321 4.63 -23.08 0.62
N LEU A 322 3.87 -22.00 0.51
CA LEU A 322 2.87 -21.59 1.51
C LEU A 322 1.48 -22.17 1.20
N MET A 323 1.21 -22.39 -0.10
CA MET A 323 0.03 -23.12 -0.59
C MET A 323 0.42 -23.98 -1.78
N LYS A 324 -0.07 -25.20 -1.83
CA LYS A 324 0.16 -26.12 -2.95
C LYS A 324 -1.14 -26.82 -3.32
N ASP A 325 -1.54 -26.70 -4.58
CA ASP A 325 -2.77 -27.29 -5.14
C ASP A 325 -4.01 -26.99 -4.27
N GLY A 326 -4.17 -25.76 -3.83
CA GLY A 326 -5.26 -25.28 -2.97
C GLY A 326 -5.08 -25.59 -1.46
N ASN A 327 -4.08 -26.38 -1.08
CA ASN A 327 -3.83 -26.75 0.32
C ASN A 327 -2.82 -25.80 0.96
N LEU A 328 -3.27 -25.07 1.98
CA LEU A 328 -2.40 -24.19 2.77
C LEU A 328 -1.41 -24.97 3.63
N LYS A 329 -0.19 -24.45 3.76
CA LYS A 329 0.73 -24.87 4.82
C LYS A 329 0.04 -24.63 6.18
N PRO A 330 0.14 -25.56 7.13
CA PRO A 330 -0.45 -25.36 8.45
C PRO A 330 0.01 -24.05 9.10
N ILE A 331 -0.95 -23.26 9.54
CA ILE A 331 -0.75 -22.02 10.32
C ILE A 331 -1.40 -22.27 11.67
N ASN A 332 -0.65 -22.15 12.77
CA ASN A 332 -1.15 -22.49 14.10
C ASN A 332 -2.22 -21.50 14.58
N PHE A 333 -1.98 -20.21 14.35
CA PHE A 333 -2.88 -19.12 14.75
C PHE A 333 -2.93 -18.05 13.65
N GLU A 334 -4.11 -17.45 13.49
CA GLU A 334 -4.36 -16.36 12.53
C GLU A 334 -4.98 -15.14 13.22
#